data_9db4b3588cf843c4a5f511ba4476d337
#
_entry.id   9db4b3588cf843c4a5f511ba4476d337
#
_cell.length_a   1.000
_cell.length_b   1.000
_cell.length_c   1.000
_cell.angle_alpha   90.00
_cell.angle_beta   90.00
_cell.angle_gamma   90.00
#
_symmetry.space_group_name_H-M   'P 1'
#
loop_
_entity.id
_entity.type
_entity.pdbx_description
1 polymer ?
#
loop_
_entity_poly.entity_id
_entity_poly.type
_entity_poly.pdbx_seq_one_letter_code
_entity_poly.pdbx_strand_id
1 'polypeptide(L)'
;MGAPEGVPLKADVLAGQIAEFSVTLTAPAASGMHVGYWLLSNPAGQRFGVGNNGNDFFWVRIQVGWPGGSQAGDAGGGATPPPGDQQAGACAAQLNSTNENLVVALINQQRADRGLSPLTQDSRLSAAARGHSVDMACNALEGHVGSNGSTSGDRIQAQGFSYRAAYENVYYGSPTYGATPEGAVVWWMNSQVHRDNILRPDASEIGVGHAFGGPYSYGYYTVNFARP
;
A
#
# COMPACT_ATOMS: atom_id res chain seq x y z
N MET A 1 -17.71 -4.38 4.02
CA MET A 1 -18.23 -5.66 3.49
C MET A 1 -19.12 -6.27 4.55
N GLY A 2 -20.34 -6.72 4.16
CA GLY A 2 -21.15 -7.56 5.02
C GLY A 2 -20.53 -8.95 5.11
N ALA A 3 -19.93 -9.24 6.25
CA ALA A 3 -19.32 -10.53 6.52
C ALA A 3 -19.86 -11.04 7.87
N PRO A 4 -19.98 -12.36 8.07
CA PRO A 4 -20.28 -12.89 9.38
C PRO A 4 -19.14 -12.54 10.36
N GLU A 5 -19.47 -12.35 11.64
CA GLU A 5 -18.49 -12.05 12.70
C GLU A 5 -17.44 -13.17 12.87
N GLY A 6 -17.80 -14.38 12.51
CA GLY A 6 -16.89 -15.53 12.50
C GLY A 6 -17.45 -16.67 11.67
N VAL A 7 -16.57 -17.47 11.11
CA VAL A 7 -16.90 -18.71 10.39
C VAL A 7 -16.14 -19.83 11.08
N PRO A 8 -16.84 -20.77 11.73
CA PRO A 8 -16.18 -21.90 12.39
C PRO A 8 -15.56 -22.84 11.35
N LEU A 9 -14.38 -23.34 11.64
CA LEU A 9 -13.80 -24.47 10.91
C LEU A 9 -14.62 -25.74 11.22
N LYS A 10 -14.73 -26.62 10.23
CA LYS A 10 -15.52 -27.85 10.35
C LYS A 10 -14.86 -28.92 11.23
N ALA A 11 -13.57 -28.78 11.48
CA ALA A 11 -12.77 -29.70 12.30
C ALA A 11 -11.53 -28.97 12.85
N ASP A 12 -10.92 -29.55 13.85
CA ASP A 12 -9.62 -29.13 14.36
C ASP A 12 -8.54 -29.35 13.29
N VAL A 13 -7.63 -28.39 13.17
CA VAL A 13 -6.50 -28.43 12.23
C VAL A 13 -5.22 -28.62 13.03
N LEU A 14 -4.59 -29.78 12.87
CA LEU A 14 -3.34 -30.10 13.55
C LEU A 14 -2.15 -29.45 12.83
N ALA A 15 -1.05 -29.31 13.54
CA ALA A 15 0.20 -28.77 12.98
C ALA A 15 0.61 -29.53 11.70
N GLY A 16 0.88 -28.79 10.63
CA GLY A 16 1.24 -29.35 9.32
C GLY A 16 0.04 -29.78 8.45
N GLN A 17 -1.18 -29.67 8.92
CA GLN A 17 -2.38 -29.93 8.11
C GLN A 17 -2.87 -28.65 7.41
N ILE A 18 -3.56 -28.86 6.29
CA ILE A 18 -4.22 -27.80 5.51
C ILE A 18 -5.71 -27.88 5.77
N ALA A 19 -6.35 -26.74 6.05
CA ALA A 19 -7.80 -26.61 6.09
C ALA A 19 -8.28 -25.68 4.99
N GLU A 20 -9.34 -26.10 4.30
CA GLU A 20 -10.05 -25.24 3.35
C GLU A 20 -11.34 -24.74 4.00
N PHE A 21 -11.62 -23.47 3.83
CA PHE A 21 -12.88 -22.87 4.26
C PHE A 21 -13.37 -21.86 3.22
N SER A 22 -14.69 -21.73 3.15
CA SER A 22 -15.35 -20.79 2.25
C SER A 22 -16.18 -19.80 3.05
N VAL A 23 -16.09 -18.53 2.71
CA VAL A 23 -16.86 -17.45 3.32
C VAL A 23 -17.65 -16.73 2.25
N THR A 24 -18.98 -16.67 2.45
CA THR A 24 -19.83 -15.83 1.60
C THR A 24 -19.74 -14.38 2.07
N LEU A 25 -19.34 -13.48 1.19
CA LEU A 25 -19.25 -12.06 1.45
C LEU A 25 -20.31 -11.31 0.66
N THR A 26 -20.99 -10.37 1.30
CA THR A 26 -21.90 -9.45 0.61
C THR A 26 -21.12 -8.19 0.20
N ALA A 27 -21.13 -7.89 -1.09
CA ALA A 27 -20.54 -6.65 -1.59
C ALA A 27 -21.26 -5.44 -0.99
N PRO A 28 -20.56 -4.41 -0.53
CA PRO A 28 -21.19 -3.15 -0.12
C PRO A 28 -21.98 -2.52 -1.26
N ALA A 29 -23.04 -1.77 -0.92
CA ALA A 29 -23.83 -1.05 -1.93
C ALA A 29 -23.07 0.17 -2.50
N ALA A 30 -22.14 0.75 -1.74
CA ALA A 30 -21.32 1.87 -2.20
C ALA A 30 -20.31 1.42 -3.26
N SER A 31 -20.22 2.20 -4.35
CA SER A 31 -19.16 2.00 -5.34
C SER A 31 -17.79 2.34 -4.73
N GLY A 32 -16.76 1.63 -5.18
CA GLY A 32 -15.40 1.83 -4.69
C GLY A 32 -14.72 0.52 -4.37
N MET A 33 -13.51 0.65 -3.81
CA MET A 33 -12.74 -0.48 -3.35
C MET A 33 -13.01 -0.75 -1.88
N HIS A 34 -13.32 -2.00 -1.57
CA HIS A 34 -13.61 -2.45 -0.22
C HIS A 34 -12.66 -3.56 0.17
N VAL A 35 -12.03 -3.47 1.34
CA VAL A 35 -11.12 -4.47 1.85
C VAL A 35 -11.67 -5.01 3.17
N GLY A 36 -11.68 -6.32 3.32
CA GLY A 36 -11.99 -7.00 4.57
C GLY A 36 -10.76 -7.72 5.09
N TYR A 37 -10.49 -7.59 6.38
CA TYR A 37 -9.40 -8.25 7.07
C TYR A 37 -9.93 -9.32 8.00
N TRP A 38 -9.24 -10.46 8.05
CA TRP A 38 -9.65 -11.62 8.81
C TRP A 38 -8.49 -12.11 9.66
N LEU A 39 -8.81 -12.57 10.85
CA LEU A 39 -7.90 -13.29 11.73
C LEU A 39 -8.52 -14.66 12.05
N LEU A 40 -7.67 -15.60 12.37
CA LEU A 40 -8.08 -16.82 13.02
C LEU A 40 -8.30 -16.58 14.52
N SER A 41 -9.14 -17.37 15.14
CA SER A 41 -9.23 -17.43 16.60
C SER A 41 -9.32 -18.89 17.05
N ASN A 42 -8.69 -19.20 18.16
CA ASN A 42 -8.85 -20.49 18.81
C ASN A 42 -10.13 -20.51 19.66
N PRO A 43 -10.56 -21.68 20.18
CA PRO A 43 -11.74 -21.79 21.03
C PRO A 43 -11.70 -20.94 22.31
N ALA A 44 -10.51 -20.55 22.77
CA ALA A 44 -10.32 -19.65 23.91
C ALA A 44 -10.45 -18.17 23.56
N GLY A 45 -10.79 -17.85 22.28
CA GLY A 45 -10.93 -16.47 21.81
C GLY A 45 -9.63 -15.74 21.52
N GLN A 46 -8.49 -16.42 21.61
CA GLN A 46 -7.21 -15.82 21.24
C GLN A 46 -7.12 -15.69 19.74
N ARG A 47 -6.84 -14.50 19.25
CA ARG A 47 -6.70 -14.21 17.82
C ARG A 47 -5.28 -14.43 17.38
N PHE A 48 -5.13 -14.98 16.19
CA PHE A 48 -3.84 -15.16 15.52
C PHE A 48 -4.05 -15.04 14.00
N GLY A 49 -3.00 -14.75 13.29
CA GLY A 49 -3.01 -14.59 11.83
C GLY A 49 -2.09 -15.60 11.16
N VAL A 50 -1.66 -15.24 9.97
CA VAL A 50 -0.67 -15.97 9.16
C VAL A 50 0.71 -15.33 9.31
N GLY A 51 1.67 -15.84 8.55
CA GLY A 51 3.04 -15.32 8.58
C GLY A 51 3.89 -15.92 9.70
N ASN A 52 5.19 -15.60 9.68
CA ASN A 52 6.17 -16.20 10.59
C ASN A 52 5.91 -15.91 12.07
N ASN A 53 5.24 -14.80 12.38
CA ASN A 53 4.91 -14.38 13.74
C ASN A 53 3.44 -14.67 14.10
N GLY A 54 2.65 -15.26 13.20
CA GLY A 54 1.24 -15.55 13.42
C GLY A 54 0.35 -14.31 13.64
N ASN A 55 0.76 -13.14 13.18
CA ASN A 55 0.05 -11.89 13.42
C ASN A 55 -0.51 -11.23 12.15
N ASP A 56 -0.21 -11.78 10.98
CA ASP A 56 -0.65 -11.20 9.71
C ASP A 56 -2.11 -11.56 9.42
N PHE A 57 -2.86 -10.62 8.86
CA PHE A 57 -4.25 -10.81 8.51
C PHE A 57 -4.39 -11.55 7.17
N PHE A 58 -5.44 -12.35 7.02
CA PHE A 58 -5.99 -12.60 5.68
C PHE A 58 -6.76 -11.38 5.22
N TRP A 59 -6.75 -11.11 3.95
CA TRP A 59 -7.54 -10.03 3.41
C TRP A 59 -8.25 -10.42 2.12
N VAL A 60 -9.41 -9.80 1.89
CA VAL A 60 -10.18 -9.92 0.65
C VAL A 60 -10.49 -8.52 0.14
N ARG A 61 -10.25 -8.31 -1.14
CA ARG A 61 -10.55 -7.06 -1.82
C ARG A 61 -11.70 -7.24 -2.79
N ILE A 62 -12.69 -6.34 -2.74
CA ILE A 62 -13.82 -6.30 -3.66
C ILE A 62 -13.90 -4.92 -4.26
N GLN A 63 -13.93 -4.84 -5.59
CA GLN A 63 -14.27 -3.63 -6.33
C GLN A 63 -15.77 -3.63 -6.63
N VAL A 64 -16.51 -2.63 -6.15
CA VAL A 64 -17.93 -2.44 -6.42
C VAL A 64 -18.10 -1.24 -7.34
N GLY A 65 -18.74 -1.44 -8.49
CA GLY A 65 -19.07 -0.41 -9.46
C GLY A 65 -17.92 0.52 -9.80
N TRP A 66 -17.44 0.48 -11.01
CA TRP A 66 -16.57 1.50 -11.59
C TRP A 66 -17.41 2.30 -12.58
N PRO A 67 -17.62 3.61 -12.39
CA PRO A 67 -18.32 4.39 -13.42
C PRO A 67 -17.41 4.48 -14.66
N GLY A 68 -17.63 3.59 -15.62
CA GLY A 68 -16.97 3.64 -16.91
C GLY A 68 -16.10 2.47 -17.32
N GLY A 69 -16.16 1.33 -16.64
CA GLY A 69 -15.40 0.14 -17.02
C GLY A 69 -16.21 -0.86 -17.83
N SER A 70 -16.23 -0.76 -19.14
CA SER A 70 -16.41 -1.91 -20.02
C SER A 70 -15.32 -2.93 -19.68
N GLN A 71 -15.69 -4.21 -19.61
CA GLN A 71 -14.71 -5.28 -19.62
C GLN A 71 -13.81 -5.11 -20.85
N ALA A 72 -12.60 -4.67 -20.66
CA ALA A 72 -11.58 -4.76 -21.67
C ALA A 72 -10.89 -6.11 -21.49
N GLY A 73 -11.26 -7.02 -22.38
CA GLY A 73 -10.40 -8.13 -22.70
C GLY A 73 -9.03 -7.62 -23.14
N ASP A 74 -8.00 -8.40 -22.87
CA ASP A 74 -6.66 -8.23 -23.38
C ASP A 74 -6.66 -7.73 -24.83
N ALA A 75 -6.16 -6.52 -25.03
CA ALA A 75 -5.62 -6.10 -26.31
C ALA A 75 -4.56 -5.03 -26.04
N GLY A 76 -3.30 -5.39 -26.29
CA GLY A 76 -2.18 -4.49 -26.25
C GLY A 76 -2.43 -3.23 -27.09
N GLY A 77 -2.30 -2.09 -26.44
CA GLY A 77 -2.32 -0.78 -27.06
C GLY A 77 -1.43 0.12 -26.24
N GLY A 78 -0.21 0.38 -26.74
CA GLY A 78 0.76 1.26 -26.12
C GLY A 78 0.19 2.66 -25.95
N ALA A 79 -0.10 3.04 -24.72
CA ALA A 79 -0.18 4.43 -24.34
C ALA A 79 1.22 4.89 -23.97
N THR A 80 1.76 5.82 -24.74
CA THR A 80 3.00 6.54 -24.39
C THR A 80 2.83 7.18 -23.01
N PRO A 81 3.74 6.88 -22.05
CA PRO A 81 3.72 7.55 -20.75
C PRO A 81 3.95 9.04 -20.90
N PRO A 82 3.37 9.89 -20.03
CA PRO A 82 3.69 11.30 -20.02
C PRO A 82 5.19 11.50 -19.76
N PRO A 83 5.80 12.56 -20.33
CA PRO A 83 7.23 12.82 -20.19
C PRO A 83 7.57 13.17 -18.73
N GLY A 84 8.12 12.22 -18.01
CA GLY A 84 8.49 12.29 -16.61
C GLY A 84 9.01 10.96 -16.06
N ASP A 85 8.70 9.85 -16.69
CA ASP A 85 9.02 8.49 -16.20
C ASP A 85 10.36 7.94 -16.71
N GLN A 86 11.27 8.79 -17.17
CA GLN A 86 12.58 8.33 -17.65
C GLN A 86 13.68 8.79 -16.69
N GLN A 87 13.99 7.94 -15.72
CA GLN A 87 15.38 7.63 -15.32
C GLN A 87 15.40 6.53 -14.24
N ALA A 88 15.01 5.31 -14.62
CA ALA A 88 15.53 4.13 -13.97
C ALA A 88 16.90 3.86 -14.60
N GLY A 89 17.99 4.29 -13.96
CA GLY A 89 19.32 3.86 -14.32
C GLY A 89 19.40 2.33 -14.28
N ALA A 90 20.21 1.71 -15.11
CA ALA A 90 20.66 0.31 -15.24
C ALA A 90 19.92 -0.86 -14.52
N CYS A 91 18.98 -0.59 -13.66
CA CYS A 91 18.12 -1.54 -12.94
C CYS A 91 16.69 -1.40 -13.50
N ALA A 92 16.12 -2.51 -13.96
CA ALA A 92 14.77 -2.57 -14.55
C ALA A 92 13.66 -2.56 -13.47
N ALA A 93 13.64 -1.57 -12.58
CA ALA A 93 12.54 -1.42 -11.64
C ALA A 93 11.26 -1.00 -12.37
N GLN A 94 10.16 -1.72 -12.11
CA GLN A 94 8.86 -1.49 -12.73
C GLN A 94 8.01 -0.60 -11.83
N LEU A 95 7.55 0.52 -12.37
CA LEU A 95 6.61 1.42 -11.69
C LEU A 95 5.16 0.90 -11.87
N ASN A 96 4.30 1.17 -10.90
CA ASN A 96 2.89 0.79 -10.99
C ASN A 96 1.98 1.86 -10.38
N SER A 97 1.46 2.74 -11.22
CA SER A 97 0.56 3.81 -10.82
C SER A 97 -0.78 3.31 -10.25
N THR A 98 -1.23 2.12 -10.64
CA THR A 98 -2.43 1.50 -10.05
C THR A 98 -2.19 1.20 -8.57
N ASN A 99 -1.04 0.66 -8.22
CA ASN A 99 -0.67 0.41 -6.83
C ASN A 99 -0.52 1.71 -6.03
N GLU A 100 0.06 2.75 -6.62
CA GLU A 100 0.19 4.08 -6.01
C GLU A 100 -1.18 4.69 -5.69
N ASN A 101 -2.08 4.72 -6.67
CA ASN A 101 -3.43 5.23 -6.49
C ASN A 101 -4.22 4.44 -5.44
N LEU A 102 -4.01 3.14 -5.37
CA LEU A 102 -4.63 2.29 -4.36
C LEU A 102 -4.13 2.62 -2.96
N VAL A 103 -2.84 2.85 -2.78
CA VAL A 103 -2.28 3.29 -1.48
C VAL A 103 -2.90 4.62 -1.06
N VAL A 104 -3.04 5.60 -1.97
CA VAL A 104 -3.70 6.88 -1.67
C VAL A 104 -5.15 6.65 -1.20
N ALA A 105 -5.90 5.82 -1.92
CA ALA A 105 -7.29 5.52 -1.57
C ALA A 105 -7.42 4.85 -0.21
N LEU A 106 -6.57 3.87 0.08
CA LEU A 106 -6.54 3.16 1.36
C LEU A 106 -6.16 4.08 2.54
N ILE A 107 -5.17 4.94 2.35
CA ILE A 107 -4.77 5.93 3.36
C ILE A 107 -5.93 6.91 3.62
N ASN A 108 -6.56 7.42 2.57
CA ASN A 108 -7.69 8.33 2.71
C ASN A 108 -8.90 7.64 3.37
N GLN A 109 -9.11 6.34 3.14
CA GLN A 109 -10.11 5.57 3.88
C GLN A 109 -9.77 5.50 5.37
N GLN A 110 -8.51 5.21 5.73
CA GLN A 110 -8.08 5.19 7.15
C GLN A 110 -8.29 6.53 7.85
N ARG A 111 -8.10 7.63 7.11
CA ARG A 111 -8.35 8.99 7.61
C ARG A 111 -9.85 9.26 7.78
N ALA A 112 -10.67 8.93 6.78
CA ALA A 112 -12.12 9.10 6.81
C ALA A 112 -12.77 8.32 7.98
N ASP A 113 -12.34 7.08 8.23
CA ASP A 113 -12.80 6.24 9.33
C ASP A 113 -12.54 6.89 10.72
N ARG A 114 -11.68 7.91 10.76
CA ARG A 114 -11.30 8.65 11.98
C ARG A 114 -11.71 10.14 11.93
N GLY A 115 -12.56 10.50 10.97
CA GLY A 115 -13.09 11.87 10.84
C GLY A 115 -12.08 12.91 10.36
N LEU A 116 -10.96 12.47 9.75
CA LEU A 116 -9.95 13.36 9.18
C LEU A 116 -10.25 13.66 7.71
N SER A 117 -9.92 14.87 7.26
CA SER A 117 -10.02 15.25 5.86
C SER A 117 -9.11 14.39 4.99
N PRO A 118 -9.53 14.04 3.77
CA PRO A 118 -8.69 13.33 2.83
C PRO A 118 -7.49 14.19 2.43
N LEU A 119 -6.38 13.52 2.09
CA LEU A 119 -5.19 14.14 1.53
C LEU A 119 -5.34 14.28 0.01
N THR A 120 -4.91 15.41 -0.53
CA THR A 120 -4.87 15.68 -1.97
C THR A 120 -3.57 15.16 -2.56
N GLN A 121 -3.63 14.43 -3.67
CA GLN A 121 -2.44 13.92 -4.32
C GLN A 121 -1.71 15.04 -5.07
N ASP A 122 -0.39 15.21 -4.80
CA ASP A 122 0.50 16.10 -5.53
C ASP A 122 1.51 15.31 -6.36
N SER A 123 1.65 15.67 -7.64
CA SER A 123 2.52 14.98 -8.59
C SER A 123 4.00 15.10 -8.25
N ARG A 124 4.42 16.18 -7.61
CA ARG A 124 5.82 16.44 -7.20
C ARG A 124 6.18 15.56 -6.00
N LEU A 125 5.25 15.42 -5.02
CA LEU A 125 5.42 14.48 -3.91
C LEU A 125 5.46 13.04 -4.43
N SER A 126 4.63 12.70 -5.43
CA SER A 126 4.63 11.38 -6.07
C SER A 126 5.94 11.12 -6.83
N ALA A 127 6.48 12.11 -7.53
CA ALA A 127 7.77 12.00 -8.23
C ALA A 127 8.92 11.76 -7.24
N ALA A 128 8.96 12.49 -6.11
CA ALA A 128 9.95 12.26 -5.06
C ALA A 128 9.84 10.85 -4.46
N ALA A 129 8.61 10.38 -4.20
CA ALA A 129 8.34 9.05 -3.67
C ALA A 129 8.74 7.93 -4.65
N ARG A 130 8.40 8.08 -5.95
CA ARG A 130 8.81 7.12 -7.00
C ARG A 130 10.32 7.04 -7.12
N GLY A 131 11.00 8.19 -7.12
CA GLY A 131 12.47 8.23 -7.17
C GLY A 131 13.10 7.42 -6.03
N HIS A 132 12.56 7.54 -4.81
CA HIS A 132 13.05 6.77 -3.67
C HIS A 132 12.70 5.28 -3.75
N SER A 133 11.50 4.92 -4.17
CA SER A 133 11.12 3.52 -4.37
C SER A 133 12.00 2.83 -5.43
N VAL A 134 12.32 3.52 -6.52
CA VAL A 134 13.26 3.03 -7.54
C VAL A 134 14.68 2.90 -6.96
N ASP A 135 15.12 3.89 -6.23
CA ASP A 135 16.44 3.89 -5.58
C ASP A 135 16.59 2.72 -4.61
N MET A 136 15.58 2.48 -3.77
CA MET A 136 15.54 1.32 -2.88
C MET A 136 15.60 0.00 -3.67
N ALA A 137 14.79 -0.12 -4.73
CA ALA A 137 14.76 -1.33 -5.56
C ALA A 137 16.10 -1.61 -6.23
N CYS A 138 16.75 -0.56 -6.79
CA CYS A 138 17.98 -0.70 -7.56
C CYS A 138 19.22 -0.94 -6.70
N ASN A 139 19.24 -0.38 -5.50
CA ASN A 139 20.40 -0.43 -4.62
C ASN A 139 20.19 -1.32 -3.38
N ALA A 140 19.07 -2.08 -3.33
CA ALA A 140 18.70 -2.92 -2.19
C ALA A 140 18.73 -2.13 -0.86
N LEU A 141 18.21 -0.89 -0.89
CA LEU A 141 18.19 -0.03 0.28
C LEU A 141 16.97 -0.30 1.15
N GLU A 142 17.14 -0.08 2.43
CA GLU A 142 16.11 -0.15 3.46
C GLU A 142 16.05 1.18 4.22
N GLY A 143 14.87 1.78 4.32
CA GLY A 143 14.67 3.00 5.11
C GLY A 143 14.62 4.28 4.27
N HIS A 144 14.97 5.41 4.90
CA HIS A 144 14.61 6.75 4.43
C HIS A 144 15.72 7.48 3.67
N VAL A 145 16.95 7.01 3.77
CA VAL A 145 18.13 7.67 3.17
C VAL A 145 18.37 7.06 1.78
N GLY A 146 18.45 7.92 0.78
CA GLY A 146 18.76 7.52 -0.59
C GLY A 146 20.21 7.07 -0.78
N SER A 147 20.50 6.35 -1.86
CA SER A 147 21.86 5.88 -2.21
C SER A 147 22.88 7.03 -2.34
N ASN A 148 22.40 8.21 -2.68
CA ASN A 148 23.19 9.45 -2.78
C ASN A 148 23.24 10.25 -1.45
N GLY A 149 22.72 9.69 -0.34
CA GLY A 149 22.63 10.34 0.96
C GLY A 149 21.45 11.30 1.12
N SER A 150 20.56 11.43 0.13
CA SER A 150 19.41 12.35 0.21
C SER A 150 18.40 11.91 1.27
N THR A 151 17.85 12.87 2.00
CA THR A 151 16.68 12.71 2.86
C THR A 151 15.39 12.83 2.05
N SER A 152 14.26 12.47 2.64
CA SER A 152 12.93 12.68 2.02
C SER A 152 12.69 14.16 1.71
N GLY A 153 13.11 15.04 2.61
CA GLY A 153 13.03 16.49 2.40
C GLY A 153 13.80 16.98 1.17
N ASP A 154 15.04 16.50 0.99
CA ASP A 154 15.86 16.84 -0.18
C ASP A 154 15.19 16.39 -1.47
N ARG A 155 14.64 15.19 -1.49
CA ARG A 155 13.93 14.65 -2.66
C ARG A 155 12.66 15.44 -3.00
N ILE A 156 11.88 15.82 -1.99
CA ILE A 156 10.68 16.65 -2.17
C ILE A 156 11.02 18.02 -2.71
N GLN A 157 12.03 18.67 -2.15
CA GLN A 157 12.50 20.00 -2.60
C GLN A 157 13.07 19.95 -4.02
N ALA A 158 13.80 18.88 -4.36
CA ALA A 158 14.32 18.67 -5.71
C ALA A 158 13.21 18.58 -6.77
N GLN A 159 11.99 18.17 -6.39
CA GLN A 159 10.81 18.19 -7.27
C GLN A 159 10.09 19.56 -7.28
N GLY A 160 10.62 20.57 -6.63
CA GLY A 160 10.03 21.91 -6.57
C GLY A 160 8.81 22.01 -5.66
N PHE A 161 8.62 21.10 -4.72
CA PHE A 161 7.56 21.21 -3.72
C PHE A 161 8.08 21.90 -2.46
N SER A 162 7.45 23.03 -2.10
CA SER A 162 7.73 23.76 -0.86
C SER A 162 6.77 23.32 0.23
N TYR A 163 7.27 23.10 1.43
CA TYR A 163 6.46 22.63 2.57
C TYR A 163 6.91 23.29 3.89
N ARG A 164 6.01 23.34 4.84
CA ARG A 164 6.27 23.68 6.25
C ARG A 164 6.62 22.45 7.07
N ALA A 165 6.04 21.32 6.70
CA ALA A 165 6.32 20.03 7.31
C ALA A 165 6.14 18.92 6.27
N ALA A 166 7.03 17.92 6.32
CA ALA A 166 6.95 16.72 5.49
C ALA A 166 7.32 15.48 6.31
N TYR A 167 6.69 14.37 5.98
CA TYR A 167 6.87 13.08 6.65
C TYR A 167 6.89 11.97 5.61
N GLU A 168 7.58 10.89 5.90
CA GLU A 168 7.70 9.77 4.98
C GLU A 168 7.41 8.45 5.67
N ASN A 169 6.68 7.58 4.98
CA ASN A 169 6.60 6.16 5.29
C ASN A 169 7.21 5.37 4.13
N VAL A 170 7.97 4.34 4.46
CA VAL A 170 8.49 3.36 3.51
C VAL A 170 8.05 1.96 3.89
N TYR A 171 7.91 1.09 2.88
CA TYR A 171 7.64 -0.32 3.07
C TYR A 171 8.22 -1.11 1.89
N TYR A 172 8.74 -2.29 2.17
CA TYR A 172 9.29 -3.16 1.14
C TYR A 172 9.16 -4.63 1.54
N GLY A 173 9.17 -5.50 0.55
CA GLY A 173 9.12 -6.93 0.76
C GLY A 173 8.67 -7.70 -0.48
N SER A 174 8.56 -9.02 -0.33
CA SER A 174 8.06 -9.88 -1.39
C SER A 174 6.53 -9.72 -1.54
N PRO A 175 6.01 -9.53 -2.78
CA PRO A 175 4.56 -9.51 -3.01
C PRO A 175 3.86 -10.79 -2.56
N THR A 176 4.54 -11.93 -2.62
CA THR A 176 4.01 -13.22 -2.16
C THR A 176 3.78 -13.23 -0.65
N TYR A 177 4.51 -12.41 0.11
CA TYR A 177 4.43 -12.32 1.55
C TYR A 177 3.87 -10.97 2.04
N GLY A 178 3.03 -10.34 1.22
CA GLY A 178 2.26 -9.17 1.64
C GLY A 178 2.80 -7.80 1.22
N ALA A 179 3.84 -7.71 0.39
CA ALA A 179 4.25 -6.43 -0.18
C ALA A 179 3.30 -6.00 -1.31
N THR A 180 2.05 -5.77 -0.93
CA THR A 180 0.98 -5.22 -1.74
C THR A 180 0.57 -3.85 -1.19
N PRO A 181 -0.18 -3.04 -1.93
CA PRO A 181 -0.70 -1.77 -1.41
C PRO A 181 -1.42 -1.90 -0.08
N GLU A 182 -2.26 -2.93 0.05
CA GLU A 182 -3.03 -3.23 1.26
C GLU A 182 -2.09 -3.64 2.41
N GLY A 183 -1.15 -4.54 2.12
CA GLY A 183 -0.17 -5.00 3.11
C GLY A 183 0.69 -3.85 3.64
N ALA A 184 1.14 -2.95 2.77
CA ALA A 184 1.89 -1.77 3.16
C ALA A 184 1.08 -0.86 4.11
N VAL A 185 -0.18 -0.54 3.75
CA VAL A 185 -1.03 0.32 4.59
C VAL A 185 -1.36 -0.37 5.92
N VAL A 186 -1.65 -1.68 5.92
CA VAL A 186 -1.89 -2.44 7.16
C VAL A 186 -0.66 -2.41 8.05
N TRP A 187 0.52 -2.63 7.49
CA TRP A 187 1.76 -2.62 8.25
C TRP A 187 2.02 -1.23 8.87
N TRP A 188 1.85 -0.16 8.10
CA TRP A 188 1.98 1.21 8.61
C TRP A 188 0.96 1.52 9.71
N MET A 189 -0.29 1.09 9.55
CA MET A 189 -1.34 1.32 10.55
C MET A 189 -1.11 0.54 11.85
N ASN A 190 -0.37 -0.56 11.83
CA ASN A 190 0.01 -1.33 13.02
C ASN A 190 1.27 -0.80 13.70
N SER A 191 2.04 0.06 13.05
CA SER A 191 3.21 0.74 13.61
C SER A 191 2.85 2.15 14.06
N GLN A 192 3.04 2.48 15.33
CA GLN A 192 2.65 3.80 15.86
C GLN A 192 3.27 4.95 15.06
N VAL A 193 4.57 4.91 14.81
CA VAL A 193 5.28 5.98 14.09
C VAL A 193 4.72 6.21 12.69
N HIS A 194 4.46 5.13 11.95
CA HIS A 194 3.93 5.22 10.58
C HIS A 194 2.45 5.60 10.57
N ARG A 195 1.67 5.08 11.52
CA ARG A 195 0.25 5.44 11.70
C ARG A 195 0.09 6.92 12.03
N ASP A 196 0.97 7.46 12.88
CA ASP A 196 0.93 8.88 13.25
C ASP A 196 1.17 9.77 12.02
N ASN A 197 2.01 9.38 11.07
CA ASN A 197 2.19 10.08 9.81
C ASN A 197 0.91 10.04 8.95
N ILE A 198 0.25 8.89 8.83
CA ILE A 198 -1.00 8.72 8.08
C ILE A 198 -2.13 9.59 8.69
N LEU A 199 -2.20 9.64 10.00
CA LEU A 199 -3.30 10.28 10.73
C LEU A 199 -3.00 11.73 11.16
N ARG A 200 -1.93 12.34 10.64
CA ARG A 200 -1.64 13.73 10.95
C ARG A 200 -2.76 14.66 10.51
N PRO A 201 -3.34 15.43 11.43
CA PRO A 201 -4.44 16.34 11.10
C PRO A 201 -3.97 17.56 10.29
N ASP A 202 -2.68 17.90 10.39
CA ASP A 202 -2.08 19.05 9.72
C ASP A 202 -1.49 18.72 8.33
N ALA A 203 -1.45 17.45 7.93
CA ALA A 203 -1.11 17.08 6.57
C ALA A 203 -2.31 17.27 5.64
N SER A 204 -2.08 17.88 4.47
CA SER A 204 -3.09 18.09 3.43
C SER A 204 -2.75 17.47 2.08
N GLU A 205 -1.47 17.17 1.85
CA GLU A 205 -0.98 16.66 0.59
C GLU A 205 -0.31 15.29 0.77
N ILE A 206 -0.41 14.46 -0.29
CA ILE A 206 0.19 13.13 -0.33
C ILE A 206 0.82 12.87 -1.69
N GLY A 207 1.93 12.14 -1.71
CA GLY A 207 2.48 11.54 -2.91
C GLY A 207 2.94 10.12 -2.64
N VAL A 208 2.65 9.21 -3.55
CA VAL A 208 3.00 7.79 -3.43
C VAL A 208 3.87 7.37 -4.60
N GLY A 209 4.87 6.58 -4.32
CA GLY A 209 5.70 5.88 -5.28
C GLY A 209 5.71 4.39 -5.03
N HIS A 210 5.61 3.61 -6.09
CA HIS A 210 5.79 2.17 -6.07
C HIS A 210 6.78 1.73 -7.13
N ALA A 211 7.72 0.87 -6.74
CA ALA A 211 8.62 0.19 -7.66
C ALA A 211 8.67 -1.30 -7.33
N PHE A 212 8.74 -2.14 -8.35
CA PHE A 212 8.97 -3.57 -8.22
C PHE A 212 10.23 -3.98 -8.94
N GLY A 213 11.10 -4.74 -8.31
CA GLY A 213 12.33 -5.22 -8.95
C GLY A 213 13.48 -5.36 -7.97
N GLY A 214 14.69 -5.11 -8.49
CA GLY A 214 15.92 -5.27 -7.76
C GLY A 214 16.33 -6.73 -7.55
N PRO A 215 17.40 -6.97 -6.79
CA PRO A 215 17.99 -8.32 -6.64
C PRO A 215 17.06 -9.31 -5.93
N TYR A 216 16.10 -8.80 -5.15
CA TYR A 216 15.16 -9.63 -4.38
C TYR A 216 13.77 -9.76 -5.03
N SER A 217 13.52 -9.08 -6.18
CA SER A 217 12.18 -9.00 -6.78
C SER A 217 11.09 -8.57 -5.75
N TYR A 218 11.39 -7.51 -5.02
CA TYR A 218 10.51 -6.94 -4.01
C TYR A 218 9.65 -5.81 -4.56
N GLY A 219 8.50 -5.59 -3.93
CA GLY A 219 7.74 -4.36 -4.04
C GLY A 219 8.25 -3.35 -3.00
N TYR A 220 8.51 -2.12 -3.45
CA TYR A 220 8.97 -1.00 -2.63
C TYR A 220 7.95 0.11 -2.71
N TYR A 221 7.52 0.61 -1.56
CA TYR A 221 6.53 1.66 -1.42
C TYR A 221 7.10 2.81 -0.62
N THR A 222 6.95 4.01 -1.14
CA THR A 222 7.26 5.26 -0.44
C THR A 222 6.03 6.14 -0.44
N VAL A 223 5.71 6.73 0.69
CA VAL A 223 4.64 7.72 0.83
C VAL A 223 5.20 8.97 1.47
N ASN A 224 5.05 10.09 0.79
CA ASN A 224 5.34 11.42 1.32
C ASN A 224 4.04 12.10 1.72
N PHE A 225 3.98 12.60 2.94
CA PHE A 225 2.90 13.44 3.47
C PHE A 225 3.44 14.84 3.65
N ALA A 226 2.67 15.85 3.30
CA ALA A 226 3.13 17.22 3.45
C ALA A 226 2.02 18.18 3.91
N ARG A 227 2.49 19.25 4.54
CA ARG A 227 1.76 20.49 4.76
C ARG A 227 2.52 21.57 4.00
N PRO A 228 1.93 22.21 2.97
CA PRO A 228 2.51 23.35 2.25
C PRO A 228 2.75 24.57 3.12
#